data_d08f6a838908f2d62680252df6e226a2
#
_entry.id   d08f6a838908f2d62680252df6e226a2
#
_cell.length_a   1.000
_cell.length_b   1.000
_cell.length_c   1.000
_cell.angle_alpha   90.00
_cell.angle_beta   90.00
_cell.angle_gamma   90.00
#
_symmetry.space_group_name_H-M   'P 1'
#
loop_
_entity.id
_entity.type
_entity.pdbx_description
1 polymer ?
#
loop_
_entity_poly.entity_id
_entity_poly.type
_entity_poly.pdbx_seq_one_letter_code
_entity_poly.pdbx_strand_id
1 'polypeptide(L)'
;MKKISLIGSTGSIGRQTVEVVLNNPDKFKIVALAANCSHGLFNKQLSALRPAYAALADENAAKKITEVPAGTRFYSGEEAALAAASYEEADIVLVAAGGFAGLKYSLAAINAGKVLALANKETLVCGGDLVMPLIKKMGGDIRPVDSEHSAIWQCLGFNLAAPFKRLLITASGGAFRDFTPEQLRSVTPEMALRHPTWNMGAKITIDSATMLNKGFEVIEAHHLFGAEYGAITAVLHPQSIVHSMVEFCDGAVVAQLSNPTMKLPIQLALGYPERAPTEGAELDFSKALSFSFEPISRGRFPCFDIALDCARAGGTLPCVLNAAGEVAVHAFLSGGLKFTDIARVIDGTVCRGPALRVESYEQLCETDARARAVAAELIAGL
;
A
#
# COMPACT_ATOMS: atom_id res chain seq x y z
N MET A 1 14.83 -19.85 -10.24
CA MET A 1 14.88 -18.36 -10.26
C MET A 1 13.51 -17.86 -10.65
N LYS A 2 12.86 -17.06 -9.80
CA LYS A 2 11.51 -16.51 -10.05
C LYS A 2 11.60 -15.26 -10.94
N LYS A 3 10.74 -15.20 -11.93
CA LYS A 3 10.65 -14.09 -12.88
C LYS A 3 9.59 -13.10 -12.42
N ILE A 4 9.96 -11.83 -12.31
CA ILE A 4 9.15 -10.79 -11.69
C ILE A 4 8.82 -9.71 -12.72
N SER A 5 7.54 -9.32 -12.78
CA SER A 5 7.13 -8.04 -13.33
C SER A 5 6.97 -7.03 -12.20
N LEU A 6 7.62 -5.88 -12.31
CA LEU A 6 7.60 -4.82 -11.31
C LEU A 6 6.86 -3.59 -11.84
N ILE A 7 5.70 -3.30 -11.25
CA ILE A 7 4.89 -2.13 -11.60
C ILE A 7 5.09 -1.03 -10.55
N GLY A 8 5.43 0.18 -10.98
CA GLY A 8 5.77 1.27 -10.08
C GLY A 8 7.23 1.25 -9.59
N SER A 9 8.15 0.82 -10.45
CA SER A 9 9.55 0.54 -10.11
C SER A 9 10.33 1.72 -9.53
N THR A 10 9.95 2.95 -9.85
CA THR A 10 10.63 4.17 -9.41
C THR A 10 10.10 4.73 -8.07
N GLY A 11 9.00 4.18 -7.56
CA GLY A 11 8.43 4.51 -6.25
C GLY A 11 9.29 3.97 -5.08
N SER A 12 8.88 4.27 -3.85
CA SER A 12 9.61 3.83 -2.64
C SER A 12 9.72 2.30 -2.56
N ILE A 13 8.61 1.57 -2.72
CA ILE A 13 8.59 0.11 -2.70
C ILE A 13 9.30 -0.46 -3.93
N GLY A 14 9.06 0.13 -5.12
CA GLY A 14 9.72 -0.31 -6.34
C GLY A 14 11.25 -0.27 -6.26
N ARG A 15 11.83 0.79 -5.69
CA ARG A 15 13.28 0.91 -5.46
C ARG A 15 13.80 -0.18 -4.52
N GLN A 16 13.13 -0.39 -3.40
CA GLN A 16 13.49 -1.45 -2.45
C GLN A 16 13.34 -2.84 -3.06
N THR A 17 12.34 -3.04 -3.95
CA THR A 17 12.21 -4.29 -4.72
C THR A 17 13.41 -4.51 -5.64
N VAL A 18 13.87 -3.45 -6.33
CA VAL A 18 15.08 -3.54 -7.16
C VAL A 18 16.30 -3.93 -6.33
N GLU A 19 16.48 -3.31 -5.15
CA GLU A 19 17.57 -3.66 -4.22
C GLU A 19 17.49 -5.13 -3.78
N VAL A 20 16.28 -5.61 -3.39
CA VAL A 20 16.07 -7.02 -2.99
C VAL A 20 16.43 -7.97 -4.12
N VAL A 21 16.05 -7.66 -5.37
CA VAL A 21 16.37 -8.50 -6.53
C VAL A 21 17.85 -8.50 -6.84
N LEU A 22 18.50 -7.34 -6.83
CA LEU A 22 19.94 -7.21 -7.10
C LEU A 22 20.81 -7.90 -6.04
N ASN A 23 20.35 -7.95 -4.79
CA ASN A 23 21.03 -8.65 -3.71
C ASN A 23 20.78 -10.17 -3.70
N ASN A 24 19.84 -10.67 -4.52
CA ASN A 24 19.52 -12.10 -4.64
C ASN A 24 19.41 -12.54 -6.12
N PRO A 25 20.46 -12.37 -6.92
CA PRO A 25 20.41 -12.58 -8.38
C PRO A 25 20.25 -14.06 -8.79
N ASP A 26 20.57 -14.98 -7.90
CA ASP A 26 20.35 -16.42 -8.04
C ASP A 26 18.87 -16.83 -7.84
N LYS A 27 18.11 -16.04 -7.11
CA LYS A 27 16.70 -16.31 -6.77
C LYS A 27 15.70 -15.55 -7.62
N PHE A 28 16.01 -14.29 -7.97
CA PHE A 28 15.08 -13.36 -8.59
C PHE A 28 15.62 -12.74 -9.87
N LYS A 29 14.72 -12.50 -10.82
CA LYS A 29 15.01 -11.73 -12.04
C LYS A 29 13.82 -10.87 -12.40
N ILE A 30 14.02 -9.56 -12.59
CA ILE A 30 13.01 -8.69 -13.19
C ILE A 30 13.02 -8.91 -14.70
N VAL A 31 11.89 -9.38 -15.25
CA VAL A 31 11.68 -9.64 -16.67
C VAL A 31 10.82 -8.56 -17.33
N ALA A 32 9.95 -7.89 -16.56
CA ALA A 32 9.18 -6.76 -17.00
C ALA A 32 9.25 -5.62 -15.97
N LEU A 33 9.34 -4.37 -16.45
CA LEU A 33 9.52 -3.19 -15.63
C LEU A 33 8.59 -2.07 -16.11
N ALA A 34 7.78 -1.51 -15.23
CA ALA A 34 6.94 -0.36 -15.56
C ALA A 34 7.00 0.74 -14.49
N ALA A 35 6.94 1.99 -14.94
CA ALA A 35 6.83 3.17 -14.10
C ALA A 35 5.99 4.25 -14.79
N ASN A 36 5.71 5.36 -14.11
CA ASN A 36 4.95 6.47 -14.69
C ASN A 36 5.88 7.45 -15.43
N CYS A 37 6.49 8.43 -14.72
CA CYS A 37 7.16 9.58 -15.36
C CYS A 37 8.64 9.75 -14.96
N SER A 38 9.16 9.02 -13.97
CA SER A 38 10.52 9.21 -13.44
C SER A 38 11.61 8.63 -14.35
N HIS A 39 11.76 9.20 -15.56
CA HIS A 39 12.66 8.72 -16.60
C HIS A 39 14.13 8.56 -16.16
N GLY A 40 14.67 9.50 -15.37
CA GLY A 40 16.08 9.46 -14.95
C GLY A 40 16.42 8.25 -14.07
N LEU A 41 15.56 7.92 -13.10
CA LEU A 41 15.73 6.71 -12.28
C LEU A 41 15.42 5.44 -13.09
N PHE A 42 14.37 5.49 -13.92
CA PHE A 42 14.00 4.38 -14.77
C PHE A 42 15.13 3.98 -15.73
N ASN A 43 15.83 4.96 -16.32
CA ASN A 43 16.97 4.72 -17.18
C ASN A 43 18.11 3.96 -16.45
N LYS A 44 18.40 4.33 -15.18
CA LYS A 44 19.36 3.61 -14.35
C LYS A 44 18.89 2.17 -14.07
N GLN A 45 17.61 1.97 -13.81
CA GLN A 45 17.02 0.64 -13.60
C GLN A 45 17.08 -0.22 -14.87
N LEU A 46 16.83 0.34 -16.06
CA LEU A 46 16.98 -0.36 -17.33
C LEU A 46 18.39 -0.91 -17.51
N SER A 47 19.42 -0.08 -17.31
CA SER A 47 20.82 -0.47 -17.45
C SER A 47 21.23 -1.56 -16.45
N ALA A 48 20.76 -1.46 -15.20
CA ALA A 48 21.10 -2.40 -14.13
C ALA A 48 20.38 -3.75 -14.26
N LEU A 49 19.10 -3.75 -14.64
CA LEU A 49 18.22 -4.93 -14.61
C LEU A 49 18.10 -5.64 -15.97
N ARG A 50 18.29 -4.93 -17.08
CA ARG A 50 18.13 -5.42 -18.45
C ARG A 50 16.88 -6.30 -18.64
N PRO A 51 15.67 -5.76 -18.29
CA PRO A 51 14.45 -6.55 -18.43
C PRO A 51 14.14 -6.83 -19.89
N ALA A 52 13.43 -7.94 -20.18
CA ALA A 52 12.99 -8.22 -21.55
C ALA A 52 11.90 -7.25 -22.04
N TYR A 53 11.08 -6.72 -21.10
CA TYR A 53 10.03 -5.75 -21.37
C TYR A 53 10.14 -4.54 -20.43
N ALA A 54 9.97 -3.34 -20.96
CA ALA A 54 9.97 -2.12 -20.15
C ALA A 54 8.97 -1.09 -20.71
N ALA A 55 8.30 -0.36 -19.83
CA ALA A 55 7.36 0.67 -20.23
C ALA A 55 7.34 1.88 -19.27
N LEU A 56 7.19 3.09 -19.84
CA LEU A 56 6.80 4.29 -19.10
C LEU A 56 5.40 4.72 -19.52
N ALA A 57 4.50 4.93 -18.56
CA ALA A 57 3.13 5.34 -18.84
C ALA A 57 3.06 6.76 -19.44
N ASP A 58 3.91 7.67 -18.96
CA ASP A 58 4.03 9.02 -19.50
C ASP A 58 4.89 9.03 -20.77
N GLU A 59 4.26 9.32 -21.91
CA GLU A 59 4.92 9.36 -23.21
C GLU A 59 5.99 10.46 -23.31
N ASN A 60 5.82 11.59 -22.61
CA ASN A 60 6.81 12.68 -22.63
C ASN A 60 8.05 12.31 -21.81
N ALA A 61 7.87 11.60 -20.70
CA ALA A 61 8.98 11.03 -19.96
C ALA A 61 9.70 9.93 -20.75
N ALA A 62 8.96 9.11 -21.48
CA ALA A 62 9.51 8.04 -22.32
C ALA A 62 10.46 8.57 -23.40
N LYS A 63 10.14 9.72 -24.03
CA LYS A 63 11.02 10.41 -25.01
C LYS A 63 12.39 10.82 -24.44
N LYS A 64 12.51 10.86 -23.10
CA LYS A 64 13.77 11.25 -22.39
C LYS A 64 14.62 10.03 -21.99
N ILE A 65 14.21 8.81 -22.37
CA ILE A 65 15.04 7.62 -22.19
C ILE A 65 16.18 7.67 -23.18
N THR A 66 17.40 7.61 -22.67
CA THR A 66 18.63 7.84 -23.46
C THR A 66 19.22 6.54 -23.97
N GLU A 67 19.04 5.42 -23.25
CA GLU A 67 19.63 4.14 -23.58
C GLU A 67 18.66 3.00 -23.24
N VAL A 68 18.42 2.13 -24.23
CA VAL A 68 17.66 0.90 -24.03
C VAL A 68 18.65 -0.26 -24.21
N PRO A 69 18.85 -1.11 -23.19
CA PRO A 69 19.78 -2.22 -23.28
C PRO A 69 19.42 -3.20 -24.40
N ALA A 70 20.41 -3.81 -25.02
CA ALA A 70 20.19 -4.85 -26.02
C ALA A 70 19.34 -5.99 -25.43
N GLY A 71 18.31 -6.41 -26.16
CA GLY A 71 17.34 -7.42 -25.74
C GLY A 71 16.15 -6.88 -24.91
N THR A 72 16.16 -5.61 -24.54
CA THR A 72 14.99 -4.96 -23.91
C THR A 72 14.07 -4.37 -24.97
N ARG A 73 12.78 -4.72 -24.94
CA ARG A 73 11.73 -4.04 -25.71
C ARG A 73 11.16 -2.93 -24.86
N PHE A 74 11.34 -1.68 -25.28
CA PHE A 74 10.87 -0.49 -24.56
C PHE A 74 9.67 0.12 -25.26
N TYR A 75 8.64 0.45 -24.48
CA TYR A 75 7.37 1.03 -24.95
C TYR A 75 6.96 2.24 -24.10
N SER A 76 5.99 3.00 -24.60
CA SER A 76 5.42 4.15 -23.90
C SER A 76 3.89 4.12 -23.94
N GLY A 77 3.29 4.81 -22.99
CA GLY A 77 1.85 4.93 -22.84
C GLY A 77 1.27 3.99 -21.80
N GLU A 78 0.05 4.29 -21.39
CA GLU A 78 -0.63 3.61 -20.30
C GLU A 78 -0.90 2.12 -20.59
N GLU A 79 -1.29 1.80 -21.83
CA GLU A 79 -1.53 0.42 -22.26
C GLU A 79 -0.26 -0.42 -22.22
N ALA A 80 0.87 0.17 -22.62
CA ALA A 80 2.17 -0.50 -22.52
C ALA A 80 2.58 -0.77 -21.07
N ALA A 81 2.33 0.19 -20.17
CA ALA A 81 2.55 -0.02 -18.75
C ALA A 81 1.62 -1.09 -18.17
N LEU A 82 0.37 -1.15 -18.64
CA LEU A 82 -0.60 -2.18 -18.23
C LEU A 82 -0.17 -3.57 -18.74
N ALA A 83 0.35 -3.68 -19.96
CA ALA A 83 0.85 -4.94 -20.52
C ALA A 83 2.00 -5.54 -19.71
N ALA A 84 2.79 -4.72 -19.01
CA ALA A 84 3.80 -5.23 -18.08
C ALA A 84 3.17 -6.05 -16.94
N ALA A 85 1.98 -5.71 -16.47
CA ALA A 85 1.29 -6.44 -15.39
C ALA A 85 0.76 -7.83 -15.83
N SER A 86 0.64 -8.07 -17.13
CA SER A 86 0.23 -9.36 -17.69
C SER A 86 1.36 -10.04 -18.51
N TYR A 87 2.60 -9.59 -18.34
CA TYR A 87 3.72 -10.06 -19.13
C TYR A 87 3.90 -11.59 -19.03
N GLU A 88 3.89 -12.28 -20.17
CA GLU A 88 3.78 -13.73 -20.26
C GLU A 88 4.85 -14.46 -19.44
N GLU A 89 6.11 -14.01 -19.52
CA GLU A 89 7.23 -14.67 -18.85
C GLU A 89 7.30 -14.42 -17.34
N ALA A 90 6.49 -13.51 -16.77
CA ALA A 90 6.50 -13.25 -15.35
C ALA A 90 5.76 -14.36 -14.58
N ASP A 91 6.36 -14.84 -13.49
CA ASP A 91 5.71 -15.74 -12.52
C ASP A 91 4.91 -14.90 -11.48
N ILE A 92 5.49 -13.78 -11.09
CA ILE A 92 4.99 -12.90 -10.03
C ILE A 92 4.89 -11.47 -10.58
N VAL A 93 3.80 -10.79 -10.26
CA VAL A 93 3.65 -9.35 -10.51
C VAL A 93 3.64 -8.62 -9.17
N LEU A 94 4.63 -7.76 -8.94
CA LEU A 94 4.64 -6.88 -7.78
C LEU A 94 4.06 -5.53 -8.18
N VAL A 95 2.89 -5.19 -7.59
CA VAL A 95 2.21 -3.92 -7.84
C VAL A 95 2.55 -2.93 -6.74
N ALA A 96 3.40 -1.96 -7.08
CA ALA A 96 3.84 -0.84 -6.23
C ALA A 96 3.46 0.53 -6.83
N ALA A 97 2.56 0.55 -7.79
CA ALA A 97 1.93 1.79 -8.26
C ALA A 97 1.03 2.33 -7.16
N GLY A 98 1.16 3.62 -6.79
CA GLY A 98 0.39 4.21 -5.70
C GLY A 98 -1.02 4.63 -6.11
N GLY A 99 -1.91 4.73 -5.12
CA GLY A 99 -3.26 5.23 -5.28
C GLY A 99 -4.20 4.30 -6.03
N PHE A 100 -5.35 4.84 -6.42
CA PHE A 100 -6.40 4.11 -7.15
C PHE A 100 -5.89 3.44 -8.44
N ALA A 101 -4.90 4.06 -9.11
CA ALA A 101 -4.34 3.55 -10.36
C ALA A 101 -3.74 2.12 -10.25
N GLY A 102 -3.33 1.69 -9.05
CA GLY A 102 -2.81 0.33 -8.82
C GLY A 102 -3.81 -0.78 -9.09
N LEU A 103 -5.11 -0.50 -8.91
CA LEU A 103 -6.17 -1.49 -9.06
C LEU A 103 -6.19 -2.13 -10.46
N LYS A 104 -6.06 -1.35 -11.54
CA LYS A 104 -6.07 -1.90 -12.91
C LYS A 104 -4.91 -2.85 -13.18
N TYR A 105 -3.71 -2.57 -12.64
CA TYR A 105 -2.56 -3.46 -12.79
C TYR A 105 -2.75 -4.77 -12.02
N SER A 106 -3.35 -4.67 -10.82
CA SER A 106 -3.70 -5.85 -10.02
C SER A 106 -4.72 -6.73 -10.76
N LEU A 107 -5.78 -6.15 -11.32
CA LEU A 107 -6.77 -6.87 -12.11
C LEU A 107 -6.15 -7.53 -13.36
N ALA A 108 -5.24 -6.83 -14.06
CA ALA A 108 -4.53 -7.39 -15.21
C ALA A 108 -3.65 -8.60 -14.82
N ALA A 109 -2.91 -8.50 -13.69
CA ALA A 109 -2.10 -9.58 -13.18
C ALA A 109 -2.93 -10.82 -12.82
N ILE A 110 -4.06 -10.63 -12.11
CA ILE A 110 -4.97 -11.71 -11.71
C ILE A 110 -5.58 -12.40 -12.95
N ASN A 111 -6.08 -11.61 -13.91
CA ASN A 111 -6.66 -12.15 -15.14
C ASN A 111 -5.63 -12.92 -15.99
N ALA A 112 -4.36 -12.56 -15.91
CA ALA A 112 -3.27 -13.29 -16.55
C ALA A 112 -2.78 -14.51 -15.75
N GLY A 113 -3.45 -14.86 -14.63
CA GLY A 113 -3.08 -16.02 -13.79
C GLY A 113 -1.74 -15.87 -13.07
N LYS A 114 -1.28 -14.64 -12.82
CA LYS A 114 0.01 -14.39 -12.14
C LYS A 114 -0.17 -14.37 -10.63
N VAL A 115 0.89 -14.74 -9.90
CA VAL A 115 0.94 -14.47 -8.46
C VAL A 115 1.00 -12.97 -8.25
N LEU A 116 0.08 -12.43 -7.44
CA LEU A 116 0.03 -11.00 -7.13
C LEU A 116 0.76 -10.72 -5.81
N ALA A 117 1.94 -10.10 -5.87
CA ALA A 117 2.61 -9.50 -4.72
C ALA A 117 2.09 -8.07 -4.57
N LEU A 118 1.16 -7.85 -3.62
CA LEU A 118 0.41 -6.61 -3.51
C LEU A 118 1.04 -5.66 -2.50
N ALA A 119 1.62 -4.56 -3.00
CA ALA A 119 2.11 -3.44 -2.20
C ALA A 119 1.18 -2.21 -2.25
N ASN A 120 0.25 -2.18 -3.21
CA ASN A 120 -0.75 -1.13 -3.36
C ASN A 120 -2.00 -1.47 -2.56
N LYS A 121 -2.10 -0.97 -1.33
CA LYS A 121 -3.26 -1.22 -0.45
C LYS A 121 -4.57 -0.68 -1.00
N GLU A 122 -4.51 0.39 -1.78
CA GLU A 122 -5.67 1.02 -2.40
C GLU A 122 -6.40 0.07 -3.36
N THR A 123 -5.71 -0.94 -3.90
CA THR A 123 -6.33 -2.04 -4.67
C THR A 123 -7.43 -2.74 -3.87
N LEU A 124 -7.17 -3.07 -2.61
CA LEU A 124 -8.17 -3.74 -1.75
C LEU A 124 -9.10 -2.74 -1.06
N VAL A 125 -8.62 -1.57 -0.72
CA VAL A 125 -9.46 -0.49 -0.16
C VAL A 125 -10.58 -0.11 -1.13
N CYS A 126 -10.25 0.16 -2.39
CA CYS A 126 -11.23 0.60 -3.38
C CYS A 126 -11.99 -0.56 -4.04
N GLY A 127 -11.32 -1.67 -4.27
CA GLY A 127 -11.83 -2.75 -5.11
C GLY A 127 -11.78 -4.13 -4.48
N GLY A 128 -11.66 -4.24 -3.15
CA GLY A 128 -11.57 -5.54 -2.47
C GLY A 128 -12.73 -6.49 -2.78
N ASP A 129 -13.95 -5.94 -2.84
CA ASP A 129 -15.16 -6.69 -3.23
C ASP A 129 -15.14 -7.21 -4.68
N LEU A 130 -14.32 -6.63 -5.55
CA LEU A 130 -14.10 -7.09 -6.91
C LEU A 130 -12.90 -8.02 -7.01
N VAL A 131 -11.81 -7.68 -6.34
CA VAL A 131 -10.50 -8.34 -6.43
C VAL A 131 -10.52 -9.73 -5.78
N MET A 132 -11.02 -9.84 -4.53
CA MET A 132 -10.97 -11.11 -3.81
C MET A 132 -11.85 -12.21 -4.42
N PRO A 133 -13.10 -11.94 -4.87
CA PRO A 133 -13.88 -12.92 -5.64
C PRO A 133 -13.21 -13.33 -6.96
N LEU A 134 -12.53 -12.37 -7.65
CA LEU A 134 -11.82 -12.66 -8.89
C LEU A 134 -10.63 -13.59 -8.63
N ILE A 135 -9.81 -13.32 -7.60
CA ILE A 135 -8.70 -14.20 -7.18
C ILE A 135 -9.22 -15.62 -6.91
N LYS A 136 -10.31 -15.73 -6.12
CA LYS A 136 -10.91 -17.03 -5.80
C LYS A 136 -11.40 -17.76 -7.06
N LYS A 137 -12.06 -17.04 -7.98
CA LYS A 137 -12.55 -17.58 -9.26
C LYS A 137 -11.41 -18.09 -10.15
N MET A 138 -10.30 -17.37 -10.18
CA MET A 138 -9.13 -17.72 -11.01
C MET A 138 -8.21 -18.75 -10.35
N GLY A 139 -8.43 -19.12 -9.08
CA GLY A 139 -7.51 -19.95 -8.30
C GLY A 139 -6.17 -19.26 -8.09
N GLY A 140 -6.17 -17.90 -8.03
CA GLY A 140 -4.97 -17.07 -7.95
C GLY A 140 -4.36 -17.05 -6.55
N ASP A 141 -3.10 -16.58 -6.49
CA ASP A 141 -2.33 -16.39 -5.25
C ASP A 141 -2.07 -14.89 -5.06
N ILE A 142 -2.43 -14.37 -3.88
CA ILE A 142 -2.15 -13.00 -3.46
C ILE A 142 -1.24 -13.01 -2.22
N ARG A 143 -0.17 -12.23 -2.27
CA ARG A 143 0.83 -12.14 -1.19
C ARG A 143 0.96 -10.71 -0.73
N PRO A 144 0.68 -10.42 0.54
CA PRO A 144 0.78 -9.06 1.06
C PRO A 144 2.23 -8.61 1.15
N VAL A 145 2.48 -7.40 0.68
CA VAL A 145 3.77 -6.70 0.79
C VAL A 145 3.69 -5.62 1.87
N ASP A 146 2.50 -5.10 2.19
CA ASP A 146 2.35 -4.18 3.32
C ASP A 146 2.82 -4.85 4.62
N SER A 147 3.57 -4.13 5.46
CA SER A 147 4.32 -4.72 6.58
C SER A 147 3.42 -5.40 7.60
N GLU A 148 2.30 -4.79 7.93
CA GLU A 148 1.34 -5.29 8.90
C GLU A 148 0.64 -6.56 8.40
N HIS A 149 0.23 -6.56 7.13
CA HIS A 149 -0.45 -7.71 6.52
C HIS A 149 0.52 -8.86 6.26
N SER A 150 1.76 -8.56 5.86
CA SER A 150 2.83 -9.55 5.78
C SER A 150 3.10 -10.19 7.15
N ALA A 151 3.08 -9.40 8.24
CA ALA A 151 3.23 -9.90 9.59
C ALA A 151 2.09 -10.84 9.99
N ILE A 152 0.83 -10.44 9.75
CA ILE A 152 -0.34 -11.30 9.99
C ILE A 152 -0.25 -12.60 9.20
N TRP A 153 0.09 -12.53 7.90
CA TRP A 153 0.26 -13.69 7.04
C TRP A 153 1.31 -14.67 7.58
N GLN A 154 2.44 -14.14 8.10
CA GLN A 154 3.46 -14.95 8.77
C GLN A 154 2.94 -15.60 10.06
N CYS A 155 2.22 -14.86 10.89
CA CYS A 155 1.63 -15.38 12.14
C CYS A 155 0.57 -16.46 11.88
N LEU A 156 -0.13 -16.38 10.74
CA LEU A 156 -1.09 -17.39 10.27
C LEU A 156 -0.44 -18.59 9.56
N GLY A 157 0.90 -18.71 9.60
CA GLY A 157 1.62 -19.79 8.92
C GLY A 157 1.49 -19.75 7.40
N PHE A 158 1.37 -18.54 6.83
CA PHE A 158 1.21 -18.28 5.38
C PHE A 158 -0.12 -18.81 4.79
N ASN A 159 -1.12 -19.02 5.62
CA ASN A 159 -2.46 -19.41 5.20
C ASN A 159 -3.44 -18.26 5.46
N LEU A 160 -3.86 -17.54 4.41
CA LEU A 160 -4.81 -16.44 4.52
C LEU A 160 -6.18 -16.86 5.08
N ALA A 161 -6.54 -18.14 4.97
CA ALA A 161 -7.79 -18.71 5.46
C ALA A 161 -7.65 -19.42 6.82
N ALA A 162 -6.50 -19.33 7.49
CA ALA A 162 -6.31 -19.96 8.80
C ALA A 162 -7.27 -19.33 9.84
N PRO A 163 -7.88 -20.13 10.74
CA PRO A 163 -8.78 -19.60 11.74
C PRO A 163 -8.03 -18.79 12.80
N PHE A 164 -8.60 -17.69 13.21
CA PHE A 164 -8.12 -16.81 14.29
C PHE A 164 -9.30 -16.23 15.06
N LYS A 165 -9.04 -15.68 16.23
CA LYS A 165 -10.04 -14.96 17.02
C LYS A 165 -10.02 -13.46 16.71
N ARG A 166 -8.82 -12.86 16.62
CA ARG A 166 -8.65 -11.41 16.40
C ARG A 166 -7.32 -11.09 15.74
N LEU A 167 -7.34 -10.10 14.83
CA LEU A 167 -6.15 -9.48 14.28
C LEU A 167 -5.83 -8.20 15.04
N LEU A 168 -4.56 -8.03 15.42
CA LEU A 168 -4.05 -6.85 16.13
C LEU A 168 -3.08 -6.13 15.21
N ILE A 169 -3.53 -5.04 14.60
CA ILE A 169 -2.73 -4.25 13.65
C ILE A 169 -2.03 -3.14 14.42
N THR A 170 -0.70 -3.10 14.41
CA THR A 170 0.08 -2.08 15.09
C THR A 170 0.18 -0.79 14.26
N ALA A 171 0.28 0.33 14.92
CA ALA A 171 0.45 1.65 14.32
C ALA A 171 1.50 2.46 15.07
N SER A 172 2.40 3.15 14.34
CA SER A 172 3.34 4.09 14.97
C SER A 172 2.63 5.29 15.62
N GLY A 173 1.42 5.61 15.15
CA GLY A 173 0.66 6.81 15.50
C GLY A 173 1.06 8.05 14.71
N GLY A 174 2.03 7.93 13.80
CA GLY A 174 2.52 9.03 12.96
C GLY A 174 3.32 10.09 13.72
N ALA A 175 3.67 11.16 13.01
CA ALA A 175 4.52 12.23 13.54
C ALA A 175 3.86 13.05 14.67
N PHE A 176 2.54 13.05 14.74
CA PHE A 176 1.78 13.95 15.62
C PHE A 176 0.92 13.22 16.66
N ARG A 177 1.22 11.93 16.95
CA ARG A 177 0.45 11.13 17.90
C ARG A 177 0.30 11.76 19.29
N ASP A 178 1.32 12.55 19.71
CA ASP A 178 1.37 13.17 21.04
C ASP A 178 1.01 14.67 21.02
N PHE A 179 0.58 15.19 19.85
CA PHE A 179 0.19 16.59 19.70
C PHE A 179 -1.22 16.85 20.24
N THR A 180 -1.39 18.02 20.89
CA THR A 180 -2.72 18.52 21.24
C THR A 180 -3.45 19.06 20.02
N PRO A 181 -4.80 19.20 20.05
CA PRO A 181 -5.57 19.81 18.96
C PRO A 181 -5.08 21.21 18.59
N GLU A 182 -4.59 21.99 19.56
CA GLU A 182 -4.05 23.34 19.35
C GLU A 182 -2.73 23.27 18.56
N GLN A 183 -1.85 22.34 18.90
CA GLN A 183 -0.58 22.13 18.21
C GLN A 183 -0.80 21.67 16.75
N LEU A 184 -1.83 20.85 16.50
CA LEU A 184 -2.16 20.38 15.15
C LEU A 184 -2.56 21.52 14.20
N ARG A 185 -3.07 22.65 14.71
CA ARG A 185 -3.45 23.81 13.88
C ARG A 185 -2.27 24.51 13.22
N SER A 186 -1.07 24.36 13.78
CA SER A 186 0.17 24.99 13.29
C SER A 186 1.06 24.03 12.49
N VAL A 187 0.62 22.81 12.20
CA VAL A 187 1.38 21.81 11.47
C VAL A 187 1.58 22.23 10.02
N THR A 188 2.84 22.20 9.57
CA THR A 188 3.24 22.47 8.18
C THR A 188 3.54 21.19 7.43
N PRO A 189 3.56 21.20 6.07
CA PRO A 189 4.00 20.05 5.28
C PRO A 189 5.40 19.54 5.67
N GLU A 190 6.34 20.41 5.93
CA GLU A 190 7.72 20.05 6.31
C GLU A 190 7.77 19.32 7.66
N MET A 191 6.95 19.75 8.63
CA MET A 191 6.81 19.04 9.91
C MET A 191 6.20 17.65 9.70
N ALA A 192 5.15 17.56 8.88
CA ALA A 192 4.41 16.33 8.65
C ALA A 192 5.23 15.27 7.88
N LEU A 193 6.17 15.68 7.05
CA LEU A 193 7.06 14.78 6.30
C LEU A 193 8.16 14.14 7.16
N ARG A 194 8.29 14.51 8.44
CA ARG A 194 9.30 13.94 9.36
C ARG A 194 8.69 12.76 10.15
N HIS A 195 8.62 11.59 9.53
CA HIS A 195 8.17 10.40 10.26
C HIS A 195 9.25 9.91 11.24
N PRO A 196 8.87 9.54 12.50
CA PRO A 196 9.86 9.20 13.55
C PRO A 196 10.65 7.92 13.29
N THR A 197 10.10 6.94 12.57
CA THR A 197 10.67 5.59 12.41
C THR A 197 10.85 5.14 10.96
N TRP A 198 9.99 5.59 10.04
CA TRP A 198 9.96 5.13 8.65
C TRP A 198 10.43 6.22 7.67
N ASN A 199 11.20 5.81 6.65
CA ASN A 199 11.51 6.64 5.49
C ASN A 199 10.58 6.28 4.33
N MET A 200 9.54 7.07 4.13
CA MET A 200 8.44 6.78 3.22
C MET A 200 8.23 7.89 2.19
N GLY A 201 7.40 7.63 1.19
CA GLY A 201 6.93 8.65 0.24
C GLY A 201 6.06 9.72 0.93
N ALA A 202 5.97 10.91 0.32
CA ALA A 202 5.28 12.05 0.93
C ALA A 202 3.80 11.76 1.27
N LYS A 203 3.04 11.20 0.32
CA LYS A 203 1.60 10.90 0.55
C LYS A 203 1.40 9.97 1.74
N ILE A 204 2.05 8.81 1.79
CA ILE A 204 1.86 7.83 2.87
C ILE A 204 2.37 8.35 4.22
N THR A 205 3.33 9.30 4.23
CA THR A 205 3.78 9.94 5.47
C THR A 205 2.68 10.81 6.07
N ILE A 206 1.92 11.54 5.24
CA ILE A 206 0.75 12.31 5.71
C ILE A 206 -0.40 11.36 6.10
N ASP A 207 -0.64 10.28 5.34
CA ASP A 207 -1.63 9.27 5.70
C ASP A 207 -1.29 8.61 7.06
N SER A 208 -0.03 8.41 7.37
CA SER A 208 0.43 7.96 8.68
C SER A 208 0.16 8.99 9.77
N ALA A 209 0.49 10.27 9.52
CA ALA A 209 0.29 11.36 10.48
C ALA A 209 -1.19 11.60 10.81
N THR A 210 -2.09 11.38 9.85
CA THR A 210 -3.56 11.46 10.03
C THR A 210 -4.18 10.15 10.50
N MET A 211 -3.42 9.05 10.54
CA MET A 211 -3.88 7.68 10.74
C MET A 211 -4.86 7.16 9.67
N LEU A 212 -5.03 7.88 8.57
CA LEU A 212 -5.81 7.40 7.40
C LEU A 212 -5.22 6.10 6.86
N ASN A 213 -3.88 6.01 6.81
CA ASN A 213 -3.17 4.80 6.41
C ASN A 213 -3.61 3.58 7.23
N LYS A 214 -3.74 3.72 8.55
CA LYS A 214 -4.18 2.62 9.42
C LYS A 214 -5.64 2.24 9.18
N GLY A 215 -6.49 3.21 8.84
CA GLY A 215 -7.85 2.95 8.37
C GLY A 215 -7.87 2.10 7.09
N PHE A 216 -7.03 2.42 6.12
CA PHE A 216 -6.87 1.61 4.90
C PHE A 216 -6.39 0.19 5.20
N GLU A 217 -5.46 0.04 6.12
CA GLU A 217 -4.94 -1.27 6.52
C GLU A 217 -5.98 -2.13 7.23
N VAL A 218 -6.90 -1.55 7.98
CA VAL A 218 -8.05 -2.28 8.54
C VAL A 218 -8.96 -2.81 7.42
N ILE A 219 -9.22 -2.01 6.38
CA ILE A 219 -10.00 -2.43 5.21
C ILE A 219 -9.25 -3.53 4.43
N GLU A 220 -7.97 -3.35 4.21
CA GLU A 220 -7.13 -4.35 3.53
C GLU A 220 -7.11 -5.68 4.29
N ALA A 221 -6.99 -5.66 5.63
CA ALA A 221 -7.01 -6.86 6.47
C ALA A 221 -8.37 -7.59 6.39
N HIS A 222 -9.47 -6.84 6.37
CA HIS A 222 -10.80 -7.41 6.15
C HIS A 222 -10.85 -8.24 4.87
N HIS A 223 -10.41 -7.67 3.76
CA HIS A 223 -10.43 -8.36 2.46
C HIS A 223 -9.44 -9.52 2.38
N LEU A 224 -8.19 -9.32 2.81
CA LEU A 224 -7.15 -10.34 2.71
C LEU A 224 -7.42 -11.58 3.56
N PHE A 225 -7.88 -11.39 4.79
CA PHE A 225 -8.02 -12.46 5.78
C PHE A 225 -9.48 -12.87 6.03
N GLY A 226 -10.44 -12.23 5.36
CA GLY A 226 -11.87 -12.49 5.59
C GLY A 226 -12.32 -12.15 7.02
N ALA A 227 -11.61 -11.25 7.70
CA ALA A 227 -11.89 -10.86 9.07
C ALA A 227 -13.08 -9.90 9.14
N GLU A 228 -14.06 -10.20 9.99
CA GLU A 228 -15.08 -9.20 10.33
C GLU A 228 -14.43 -7.98 10.99
N TYR A 229 -14.93 -6.77 10.71
CA TYR A 229 -14.33 -5.53 11.26
C TYR A 229 -14.27 -5.53 12.80
N GLY A 230 -15.20 -6.21 13.48
CA GLY A 230 -15.18 -6.39 14.93
C GLY A 230 -14.05 -7.28 15.45
N ALA A 231 -13.46 -8.09 14.58
CA ALA A 231 -12.31 -8.94 14.87
C ALA A 231 -10.97 -8.30 14.48
N ILE A 232 -10.95 -7.04 14.06
CA ILE A 232 -9.73 -6.29 13.74
C ILE A 232 -9.58 -5.15 14.73
N THR A 233 -8.46 -5.11 15.45
CA THR A 233 -8.15 -4.08 16.45
C THR A 233 -6.85 -3.39 16.08
N ALA A 234 -6.87 -2.08 15.88
CA ALA A 234 -5.66 -1.28 15.74
C ALA A 234 -5.15 -0.85 17.13
N VAL A 235 -3.83 -0.94 17.33
CA VAL A 235 -3.16 -0.52 18.57
C VAL A 235 -1.95 0.35 18.26
N LEU A 236 -1.70 1.38 19.06
CA LEU A 236 -0.47 2.17 18.95
C LEU A 236 0.71 1.35 19.46
N HIS A 237 1.78 1.33 18.68
CA HIS A 237 3.07 0.74 19.01
C HIS A 237 4.18 1.65 18.45
N PRO A 238 4.59 2.67 19.23
CA PRO A 238 5.51 3.71 18.76
C PRO A 238 6.85 3.20 18.24
N GLN A 239 7.33 2.10 18.80
CA GLN A 239 8.64 1.53 18.46
C GLN A 239 8.66 0.89 17.06
N SER A 240 7.49 0.52 16.50
CA SER A 240 7.34 -0.10 15.17
C SER A 240 8.21 -1.36 14.97
N ILE A 241 8.48 -2.10 16.02
CA ILE A 241 9.24 -3.37 16.00
C ILE A 241 8.30 -4.57 15.83
N VAL A 242 7.17 -4.56 16.54
CA VAL A 242 6.09 -5.53 16.34
C VAL A 242 5.22 -5.01 15.21
N HIS A 243 5.23 -5.70 14.06
CA HIS A 243 4.53 -5.22 12.87
C HIS A 243 3.04 -5.56 12.87
N SER A 244 2.65 -6.69 13.45
CA SER A 244 1.25 -7.05 13.79
C SER A 244 1.24 -8.34 14.60
N MET A 245 0.05 -8.69 15.12
CA MET A 245 -0.15 -9.87 15.95
C MET A 245 -1.47 -10.55 15.59
N VAL A 246 -1.55 -11.86 15.86
CA VAL A 246 -2.78 -12.66 15.73
C VAL A 246 -3.11 -13.29 17.07
N GLU A 247 -4.31 -13.05 17.58
CA GLU A 247 -4.87 -13.76 18.74
C GLU A 247 -5.67 -14.97 18.25
N PHE A 248 -5.30 -16.15 18.74
CA PHE A 248 -5.98 -17.40 18.43
C PHE A 248 -7.09 -17.72 19.45
N CYS A 249 -7.93 -18.72 19.12
CA CYS A 249 -9.10 -19.08 19.94
C CYS A 249 -8.74 -19.60 21.35
N ASP A 250 -7.53 -20.12 21.53
CA ASP A 250 -6.98 -20.58 22.83
C ASP A 250 -6.43 -19.42 23.69
N GLY A 251 -6.45 -18.18 23.17
CA GLY A 251 -5.93 -17.00 23.84
C GLY A 251 -4.44 -16.72 23.59
N ALA A 252 -3.74 -17.58 22.84
CA ALA A 252 -2.37 -17.33 22.46
C ALA A 252 -2.30 -16.14 21.48
N VAL A 253 -1.29 -15.27 21.64
CA VAL A 253 -1.00 -14.18 20.72
C VAL A 253 0.35 -14.44 20.07
N VAL A 254 0.37 -14.55 18.73
CA VAL A 254 1.59 -14.69 17.94
C VAL A 254 1.89 -13.37 17.24
N ALA A 255 3.14 -12.93 17.30
CA ALA A 255 3.59 -11.66 16.75
C ALA A 255 4.78 -11.85 15.79
N GLN A 256 4.85 -11.04 14.76
CA GLN A 256 6.05 -10.92 13.92
C GLN A 256 6.80 -9.64 14.29
N LEU A 257 8.11 -9.79 14.52
CA LEU A 257 9.01 -8.73 14.92
C LEU A 257 10.18 -8.63 13.94
N SER A 258 10.55 -7.39 13.60
CA SER A 258 11.80 -7.06 12.91
C SER A 258 12.08 -5.56 13.05
N ASN A 259 13.28 -5.12 12.71
CA ASN A 259 13.51 -3.70 12.46
C ASN A 259 12.61 -3.20 11.32
N PRO A 260 12.17 -1.92 11.36
CA PRO A 260 11.27 -1.36 10.35
C PRO A 260 11.96 -1.26 8.98
N THR A 261 11.66 -2.20 8.09
CA THR A 261 12.12 -2.24 6.70
C THR A 261 11.09 -2.91 5.80
N MET A 262 10.90 -2.35 4.60
CA MET A 262 10.03 -2.98 3.59
C MET A 262 10.76 -4.08 2.81
N LYS A 263 12.08 -4.19 2.91
CA LYS A 263 12.86 -5.25 2.22
C LYS A 263 12.42 -6.65 2.66
N LEU A 264 12.11 -6.83 3.96
CA LEU A 264 11.67 -8.11 4.51
C LEU A 264 10.33 -8.59 3.91
N PRO A 265 9.23 -7.83 3.98
CA PRO A 265 7.96 -8.26 3.37
C PRO A 265 8.04 -8.38 1.85
N ILE A 266 8.80 -7.52 1.15
CA ILE A 266 9.06 -7.64 -0.29
C ILE A 266 9.73 -8.98 -0.58
N GLN A 267 10.86 -9.27 0.09
CA GLN A 267 11.62 -10.51 -0.11
C GLN A 267 10.75 -11.73 0.16
N LEU A 268 9.93 -11.69 1.20
CA LEU A 268 9.06 -12.78 1.58
C LEU A 268 7.96 -13.02 0.54
N ALA A 269 7.28 -11.98 0.07
CA ALA A 269 6.26 -12.10 -0.96
C ALA A 269 6.81 -12.66 -2.28
N LEU A 270 8.02 -12.25 -2.66
CA LEU A 270 8.70 -12.76 -3.85
C LEU A 270 9.27 -14.17 -3.64
N GLY A 271 9.85 -14.45 -2.46
CA GLY A 271 10.58 -15.69 -2.17
C GLY A 271 9.70 -16.86 -1.76
N TYR A 272 8.53 -16.61 -1.17
CA TYR A 272 7.70 -17.65 -0.55
C TYR A 272 7.62 -18.94 -1.39
N PRO A 273 7.77 -20.13 -0.76
CA PRO A 273 7.85 -20.39 0.70
C PRO A 273 9.25 -20.20 1.32
N GLU A 274 10.27 -19.86 0.55
CA GLU A 274 11.63 -19.71 1.04
C GLU A 274 11.84 -18.35 1.73
N ARG A 275 12.65 -18.36 2.81
CA ARG A 275 13.17 -17.15 3.44
C ARG A 275 14.61 -16.91 2.99
N ALA A 276 14.97 -15.66 2.74
CA ALA A 276 16.35 -15.28 2.48
C ALA A 276 16.82 -14.20 3.48
N PRO A 277 18.12 -14.09 3.72
CA PRO A 277 18.65 -12.99 4.53
C PRO A 277 18.18 -11.63 3.99
N THR A 278 17.79 -10.75 4.89
CA THR A 278 17.31 -9.40 4.55
C THR A 278 18.07 -8.39 5.40
N GLU A 279 18.95 -7.63 4.74
CA GLU A 279 19.77 -6.62 5.38
C GLU A 279 18.92 -5.60 6.16
N GLY A 280 19.30 -5.36 7.41
CA GLY A 280 18.67 -4.37 8.29
C GLY A 280 17.38 -4.82 8.97
N ALA A 281 16.94 -6.08 8.76
CA ALA A 281 15.74 -6.62 9.41
C ALA A 281 16.02 -7.22 10.80
N GLU A 282 17.27 -7.54 11.11
CA GLU A 282 17.67 -8.26 12.31
C GLU A 282 17.52 -7.39 13.58
N LEU A 283 16.94 -7.95 14.63
CA LEU A 283 16.89 -7.33 15.96
C LEU A 283 18.13 -7.69 16.77
N ASP A 284 18.66 -6.70 17.49
CA ASP A 284 19.80 -6.88 18.39
C ASP A 284 19.32 -7.23 19.80
N PHE A 285 19.23 -8.51 20.12
CA PHE A 285 18.85 -9.01 21.44
C PHE A 285 19.99 -8.94 22.48
N SER A 286 21.16 -8.42 22.14
CA SER A 286 22.21 -8.12 23.13
C SER A 286 21.87 -6.89 23.99
N LYS A 287 20.85 -6.11 23.57
CA LYS A 287 20.35 -4.92 24.26
C LYS A 287 18.95 -5.16 24.83
N ALA A 288 18.62 -4.43 25.88
CA ALA A 288 17.26 -4.44 26.41
C ALA A 288 16.29 -3.84 25.40
N LEU A 289 15.22 -4.55 25.08
CA LEU A 289 14.14 -4.09 24.22
C LEU A 289 12.87 -3.90 25.05
N SER A 290 12.18 -2.79 24.85
CA SER A 290 10.91 -2.49 25.51
C SER A 290 9.85 -2.20 24.46
N PHE A 291 8.69 -2.80 24.60
CA PHE A 291 7.55 -2.61 23.69
C PHE A 291 6.36 -2.11 24.49
N SER A 292 5.66 -1.13 23.93
CA SER A 292 4.42 -0.61 24.49
C SER A 292 3.29 -0.70 23.48
N PHE A 293 2.09 -0.97 23.98
CA PHE A 293 0.87 -1.01 23.19
C PHE A 293 -0.20 -0.17 23.88
N GLU A 294 -0.84 0.74 23.13
CA GLU A 294 -1.90 1.60 23.65
C GLU A 294 -3.15 1.43 22.78
N PRO A 295 -4.35 1.44 23.37
CA PRO A 295 -5.58 1.46 22.62
C PRO A 295 -5.74 2.80 21.89
N ILE A 296 -6.39 2.78 20.73
CA ILE A 296 -6.77 3.99 20.01
C ILE A 296 -8.18 4.39 20.43
N SER A 297 -8.30 5.53 21.11
CA SER A 297 -9.60 6.07 21.51
C SER A 297 -10.28 6.76 20.32
N ARG A 298 -11.60 6.56 20.18
CA ARG A 298 -12.39 7.28 19.18
C ARG A 298 -12.29 8.80 19.42
N GLY A 299 -12.22 9.57 18.34
CA GLY A 299 -12.03 11.02 18.36
C GLY A 299 -10.57 11.48 18.40
N ARG A 300 -9.62 10.60 18.73
CA ARG A 300 -8.19 10.96 18.73
C ARG A 300 -7.63 11.21 17.33
N PHE A 301 -8.08 10.42 16.33
CA PHE A 301 -7.63 10.50 14.94
C PHE A 301 -8.85 10.54 14.01
N PRO A 302 -9.39 11.72 13.68
CA PRO A 302 -10.62 11.84 12.89
C PRO A 302 -10.61 11.09 11.57
N CYS A 303 -9.49 11.11 10.80
CA CYS A 303 -9.40 10.38 9.54
C CYS A 303 -9.48 8.86 9.73
N PHE A 304 -8.95 8.32 10.83
CA PHE A 304 -9.07 6.91 11.19
C PHE A 304 -10.52 6.53 11.50
N ASP A 305 -11.20 7.35 12.29
CA ASP A 305 -12.61 7.11 12.63
C ASP A 305 -13.50 7.11 11.39
N ILE A 306 -13.32 8.09 10.49
CA ILE A 306 -14.05 8.18 9.22
C ILE A 306 -13.77 6.92 8.37
N ALA A 307 -12.51 6.47 8.31
CA ALA A 307 -12.15 5.27 7.56
C ALA A 307 -12.83 4.00 8.13
N LEU A 308 -12.91 3.87 9.45
CA LEU A 308 -13.63 2.75 10.08
C LEU A 308 -15.15 2.80 9.83
N ASP A 309 -15.73 3.99 9.81
CA ASP A 309 -17.15 4.16 9.50
C ASP A 309 -17.43 3.85 8.01
N CYS A 310 -16.58 4.28 7.07
CA CYS A 310 -16.63 3.89 5.66
C CYS A 310 -16.46 2.37 5.47
N ALA A 311 -15.54 1.76 6.20
CA ALA A 311 -15.29 0.32 6.18
C ALA A 311 -16.55 -0.47 6.55
N ARG A 312 -17.23 -0.09 7.63
CA ARG A 312 -18.46 -0.73 8.09
C ARG A 312 -19.64 -0.51 7.14
N ALA A 313 -19.72 0.66 6.51
CA ALA A 313 -20.75 0.96 5.53
C ALA A 313 -20.54 0.19 4.22
N GLY A 314 -19.28 -0.09 3.85
CA GLY A 314 -18.91 -0.91 2.71
C GLY A 314 -19.23 -0.30 1.34
N GLY A 315 -19.32 -1.16 0.33
CA GLY A 315 -19.61 -0.78 -1.04
C GLY A 315 -18.58 0.18 -1.61
N THR A 316 -19.04 1.23 -2.29
CA THR A 316 -18.15 2.22 -2.94
C THR A 316 -17.57 3.27 -1.98
N LEU A 317 -17.98 3.33 -0.70
CA LEU A 317 -17.51 4.36 0.23
C LEU A 317 -15.99 4.30 0.52
N PRO A 318 -15.34 3.14 0.64
CA PRO A 318 -13.87 3.10 0.76
C PRO A 318 -13.14 3.68 -0.46
N CYS A 319 -13.70 3.57 -1.67
CA CYS A 319 -13.17 4.21 -2.87
C CYS A 319 -13.33 5.74 -2.79
N VAL A 320 -14.49 6.25 -2.33
CA VAL A 320 -14.71 7.68 -2.07
C VAL A 320 -13.72 8.20 -1.02
N LEU A 321 -13.53 7.47 0.07
CA LEU A 321 -12.56 7.78 1.13
C LEU A 321 -11.15 7.92 0.58
N ASN A 322 -10.71 6.96 -0.24
CA ASN A 322 -9.38 7.01 -0.87
C ASN A 322 -9.22 8.23 -1.77
N ALA A 323 -10.17 8.46 -2.68
CA ALA A 323 -10.13 9.61 -3.59
C ALA A 323 -10.08 10.95 -2.87
N ALA A 324 -10.93 11.12 -1.83
CA ALA A 324 -10.93 12.31 -0.98
C ALA A 324 -9.60 12.50 -0.24
N GLY A 325 -9.04 11.40 0.31
CA GLY A 325 -7.74 11.40 0.99
C GLY A 325 -6.61 11.82 0.06
N GLU A 326 -6.55 11.28 -1.16
CA GLU A 326 -5.52 11.66 -2.15
C GLU A 326 -5.58 13.15 -2.49
N VAL A 327 -6.78 13.69 -2.75
CA VAL A 327 -6.97 15.12 -3.09
C VAL A 327 -6.62 16.01 -1.91
N ALA A 328 -7.11 15.70 -0.70
CA ALA A 328 -6.85 16.50 0.51
C ALA A 328 -5.37 16.51 0.89
N VAL A 329 -4.70 15.34 0.84
CA VAL A 329 -3.27 15.22 1.14
C VAL A 329 -2.43 15.98 0.11
N HIS A 330 -2.78 15.90 -1.19
CA HIS A 330 -2.10 16.67 -2.21
C HIS A 330 -2.23 18.17 -2.00
N ALA A 331 -3.44 18.64 -1.68
CA ALA A 331 -3.69 20.05 -1.38
C ALA A 331 -2.91 20.54 -0.14
N PHE A 332 -2.83 19.73 0.93
CA PHE A 332 -2.00 20.01 2.09
C PHE A 332 -0.52 20.11 1.73
N LEU A 333 0.02 19.14 1.00
CA LEU A 333 1.43 19.14 0.59
C LEU A 333 1.81 20.33 -0.30
N SER A 334 0.85 20.84 -1.06
CA SER A 334 1.01 22.02 -1.92
C SER A 334 0.77 23.33 -1.18
N GLY A 335 0.47 23.32 0.13
CA GLY A 335 0.20 24.50 0.94
C GLY A 335 -1.18 25.11 0.75
N GLY A 336 -2.08 24.46 0.01
CA GLY A 336 -3.44 24.91 -0.26
C GLY A 336 -4.48 24.47 0.78
N LEU A 337 -4.11 23.66 1.78
CA LEU A 337 -5.00 23.14 2.80
C LEU A 337 -4.26 23.06 4.15
N LYS A 338 -4.95 23.28 5.28
CA LYS A 338 -4.37 23.04 6.61
C LYS A 338 -4.45 21.57 6.98
N PHE A 339 -3.53 21.09 7.84
CA PHE A 339 -3.51 19.70 8.32
C PHE A 339 -4.84 19.26 8.94
N THR A 340 -5.43 20.11 9.77
CA THR A 340 -6.72 19.85 10.45
C THR A 340 -7.91 19.81 9.49
N ASP A 341 -7.81 20.40 8.31
CA ASP A 341 -8.90 20.44 7.34
C ASP A 341 -8.92 19.19 6.44
N ILE A 342 -7.83 18.37 6.44
CA ILE A 342 -7.80 17.09 5.72
C ILE A 342 -9.00 16.22 6.12
N ALA A 343 -9.24 16.04 7.42
CA ALA A 343 -10.37 15.25 7.91
C ALA A 343 -11.72 15.86 7.50
N ARG A 344 -11.85 17.19 7.48
CA ARG A 344 -13.09 17.88 7.08
C ARG A 344 -13.42 17.67 5.59
N VAL A 345 -12.40 17.72 4.73
CA VAL A 345 -12.57 17.43 3.30
C VAL A 345 -12.97 15.98 3.08
N ILE A 346 -12.31 15.04 3.76
CA ILE A 346 -12.61 13.61 3.66
C ILE A 346 -14.05 13.35 4.11
N ASP A 347 -14.44 13.80 5.31
CA ASP A 347 -15.77 13.62 5.87
C ASP A 347 -16.86 14.23 4.98
N GLY A 348 -16.68 15.48 4.55
CA GLY A 348 -17.61 16.18 3.67
C GLY A 348 -17.77 15.50 2.31
N THR A 349 -16.74 14.85 1.80
CA THR A 349 -16.79 14.10 0.54
C THR A 349 -17.51 12.77 0.73
N VAL A 350 -17.18 12.04 1.79
CA VAL A 350 -17.83 10.77 2.15
C VAL A 350 -19.33 10.94 2.39
N CYS A 351 -19.74 11.99 3.12
CA CYS A 351 -21.16 12.29 3.36
C CYS A 351 -21.97 12.58 2.08
N ARG A 352 -21.30 12.99 0.99
CA ARG A 352 -21.92 13.22 -0.33
C ARG A 352 -21.81 12.01 -1.28
N GLY A 353 -21.05 10.97 -0.89
CA GLY A 353 -20.87 9.75 -1.66
C GLY A 353 -21.95 8.72 -1.36
N PRO A 354 -22.51 8.04 -2.39
CA PRO A 354 -23.43 6.93 -2.16
C PRO A 354 -22.65 5.66 -1.78
N ALA A 355 -23.20 4.89 -0.83
CA ALA A 355 -22.75 3.52 -0.53
C ALA A 355 -23.43 2.55 -1.53
N LEU A 356 -22.86 2.37 -2.72
CA LEU A 356 -23.36 1.45 -3.74
C LEU A 356 -22.61 0.12 -3.64
N ARG A 357 -23.28 -0.98 -4.03
CA ARG A 357 -22.58 -2.25 -4.21
C ARG A 357 -21.52 -2.10 -5.30
N VAL A 358 -20.34 -2.66 -5.08
CA VAL A 358 -19.27 -2.70 -6.08
C VAL A 358 -19.60 -3.75 -7.14
N GLU A 359 -19.71 -3.32 -8.39
CA GLU A 359 -20.11 -4.18 -9.52
C GLU A 359 -19.00 -4.31 -10.58
N SER A 360 -18.24 -3.25 -10.84
CA SER A 360 -17.21 -3.25 -11.88
C SER A 360 -16.08 -2.26 -11.60
N TYR A 361 -14.99 -2.40 -12.34
CA TYR A 361 -13.87 -1.45 -12.33
C TYR A 361 -14.29 -0.08 -12.87
N GLU A 362 -15.12 -0.03 -13.92
CA GLU A 362 -15.62 1.19 -14.55
C GLU A 362 -16.45 2.02 -13.55
N GLN A 363 -17.34 1.36 -12.77
CA GLN A 363 -18.09 2.01 -11.69
C GLN A 363 -17.15 2.62 -10.64
N LEU A 364 -16.07 1.93 -10.28
CA LEU A 364 -15.09 2.46 -9.34
C LEU A 364 -14.32 3.65 -9.92
N CYS A 365 -14.00 3.65 -11.21
CA CYS A 365 -13.42 4.80 -11.91
C CYS A 365 -14.34 6.03 -11.86
N GLU A 366 -15.63 5.85 -12.13
CA GLU A 366 -16.63 6.93 -12.05
C GLU A 366 -16.77 7.44 -10.60
N THR A 367 -16.77 6.52 -9.62
CA THR A 367 -16.83 6.86 -8.20
C THR A 367 -15.62 7.68 -7.77
N ASP A 368 -14.41 7.26 -8.14
CA ASP A 368 -13.15 7.96 -7.82
C ASP A 368 -13.16 9.37 -8.47
N ALA A 369 -13.50 9.47 -9.74
CA ALA A 369 -13.54 10.76 -10.45
C ALA A 369 -14.54 11.73 -9.83
N ARG A 370 -15.74 11.26 -9.48
CA ARG A 370 -16.76 12.08 -8.79
C ARG A 370 -16.31 12.51 -7.41
N ALA A 371 -15.74 11.61 -6.63
CA ALA A 371 -15.25 11.93 -5.28
C ALA A 371 -14.12 12.95 -5.32
N ARG A 372 -13.20 12.86 -6.29
CA ARG A 372 -12.14 13.87 -6.51
C ARG A 372 -12.71 15.24 -6.83
N ALA A 373 -13.74 15.32 -7.68
CA ALA A 373 -14.40 16.59 -7.99
C ALA A 373 -15.06 17.21 -6.75
N VAL A 374 -15.77 16.42 -5.96
CA VAL A 374 -16.40 16.87 -4.71
C VAL A 374 -15.35 17.34 -3.69
N ALA A 375 -14.26 16.61 -3.52
CA ALA A 375 -13.17 17.00 -2.63
C ALA A 375 -12.51 18.32 -3.05
N ALA A 376 -12.27 18.50 -4.36
CA ALA A 376 -11.74 19.77 -4.90
C ALA A 376 -12.68 20.95 -4.68
N GLU A 377 -13.99 20.76 -4.87
CA GLU A 377 -15.00 21.78 -4.57
C GLU A 377 -14.99 22.18 -3.11
N LEU A 378 -14.92 21.21 -2.18
CA LEU A 378 -14.85 21.46 -0.74
C LEU A 378 -13.60 22.25 -0.37
N ILE A 379 -12.43 21.93 -0.96
CA ILE A 379 -11.18 22.64 -0.71
C ILE A 379 -11.29 24.10 -1.18
N ALA A 380 -11.89 24.33 -2.36
CA ALA A 380 -12.07 25.68 -2.89
C ALA A 380 -13.01 26.57 -2.02
N GLY A 381 -13.82 25.95 -1.17
CA GLY A 381 -14.73 26.66 -0.23
C GLY A 381 -14.13 26.87 1.17
N LEU A 382 -12.91 26.39 1.46
CA LEU A 382 -12.22 26.54 2.76
C LEU A 382 -11.25 27.73 2.76
#